data_f1450913dc908294567a21e3a2cbdd84
#
_entry.id   f1450913dc908294567a21e3a2cbdd84
#
_cell.length_a   1.000
_cell.length_b   1.000
_cell.length_c   1.000
_cell.angle_alpha   90.00
_cell.angle_beta   90.00
_cell.angle_gamma   90.00
#
_symmetry.space_group_name_H-M   'P 1'
#
loop_
_entity.id
_entity.type
_entity.pdbx_description
1 polymer ?
#
loop_
_entity_poly.entity_id
_entity_poly.type
_entity_poly.pdbx_seq_one_letter_code
_entity_poly.pdbx_strand_id
1 'polypeptide(L)'
;MLKQFRRYLDKPGAVNALIAGYAVSALLQGLAFVALIPFLRAFLGPDPASSLPWLWVLIGLGAAAFLVNWISMVIAMRISVIDVCGNLISKIGRRVSALPLGWFRARTAGDVAAAVSSEVDILSHLASVVLPNLVSAIVIPGTVLVATFFFDWRLALVMAVSLPFTYLVWRWGLRSMKQEHAQEPVLSSASAGRLIEYAQLQPVLRARGLAGMQWPPIRSTLEAENQGVHRLLKLQGPPMGALLVITHAVFAGVLAFGLAFALDGSLDLATFVAVVVMTTRFVTPMTHALLYQGEIQKCEISLEAIGKILDTPVMPEPEKPQVPGNHDIGFQDITFSYDPDAPLFQNFSLNAPQGQITAIVGPSGCGKSTLTKLAARFWDVSAGRVTIGGVDVKDIATEQLMSMISMVFQDVYLFNTTIRENVRIAKPGATDEEVDEAIRRSRLEGALKRLPQGLDTPVGEGGMRLSGGERQRVSIARAFLKDAPILLLDEVTSALDAENEAVLTTTLEELSRGRTVVVIAHRLSTIMNAHSVAVLSGREAGQVTRVVQQGSPAELAETEGLFAELLEDSQAISRWRLA
;
A
#
# COMPACT_ATOMS: atom_id res chain seq x y z
N MET A 1 14.88 -11.17 -6.22
CA MET A 1 13.53 -11.73 -6.08
C MET A 1 13.44 -12.84 -5.02
N LEU A 2 13.89 -14.12 -5.24
CA LEU A 2 13.69 -15.25 -4.30
C LEU A 2 14.25 -15.03 -2.89
N LYS A 3 15.38 -14.33 -2.75
CA LYS A 3 15.96 -14.00 -1.43
C LYS A 3 15.09 -13.04 -0.64
N GLN A 4 14.49 -12.03 -1.31
CA GLN A 4 13.56 -11.10 -0.69
C GLN A 4 12.23 -11.79 -0.35
N PHE A 5 11.68 -12.59 -1.27
CA PHE A 5 10.47 -13.37 -1.01
C PHE A 5 10.59 -14.25 0.23
N ARG A 6 11.72 -14.98 0.39
CA ARG A 6 11.99 -15.81 1.59
C ARG A 6 12.01 -15.01 2.88
N ARG A 7 12.48 -13.74 2.84
CA ARG A 7 12.54 -12.86 4.03
C ARG A 7 11.16 -12.58 4.63
N TYR A 8 10.12 -12.56 3.79
CA TYR A 8 8.76 -12.25 4.24
C TYR A 8 7.94 -13.47 4.66
N LEU A 9 8.43 -14.69 4.35
CA LEU A 9 7.77 -15.94 4.74
C LEU A 9 8.15 -16.37 6.16
N ASP A 10 7.23 -17.04 6.84
CA ASP A 10 7.49 -17.60 8.18
C ASP A 10 8.39 -18.84 8.11
N LYS A 11 8.30 -19.61 7.01
CA LYS A 11 9.11 -20.82 6.78
C LYS A 11 9.90 -20.71 5.47
N PRO A 12 11.03 -19.98 5.45
CA PRO A 12 11.80 -19.76 4.22
C PRO A 12 12.33 -21.05 3.58
N GLY A 13 12.53 -22.11 4.38
CA GLY A 13 12.96 -23.43 3.89
C GLY A 13 11.92 -24.15 3.01
N ALA A 14 10.63 -23.84 3.16
CA ALA A 14 9.57 -24.44 2.37
C ALA A 14 9.72 -24.15 0.86
N VAL A 15 10.25 -22.97 0.50
CA VAL A 15 10.52 -22.61 -0.90
C VAL A 15 11.57 -23.51 -1.52
N ASN A 16 12.61 -23.91 -0.76
CA ASN A 16 13.63 -24.83 -1.26
C ASN A 16 13.08 -26.23 -1.47
N ALA A 17 12.26 -26.71 -0.52
CA ALA A 17 11.58 -28.00 -0.67
C ALA A 17 10.64 -27.99 -1.88
N LEU A 18 9.95 -26.87 -2.11
CA LEU A 18 9.07 -26.68 -3.27
C LEU A 18 9.84 -26.73 -4.59
N ILE A 19 10.95 -26.00 -4.70
CA ILE A 19 11.81 -26.00 -5.90
C ILE A 19 12.37 -27.41 -6.14
N ALA A 20 12.82 -28.10 -5.10
CA ALA A 20 13.31 -29.47 -5.20
C ALA A 20 12.20 -30.43 -5.64
N GLY A 21 10.99 -30.32 -5.08
CA GLY A 21 9.83 -31.13 -5.47
C GLY A 21 9.46 -30.95 -6.94
N TYR A 22 9.38 -29.70 -7.42
CA TYR A 22 9.13 -29.44 -8.85
C TYR A 22 10.28 -29.93 -9.75
N ALA A 23 11.54 -29.82 -9.31
CA ALA A 23 12.68 -30.33 -10.06
C ALA A 23 12.64 -31.86 -10.16
N VAL A 24 12.32 -32.58 -9.08
CA VAL A 24 12.17 -34.04 -9.08
C VAL A 24 10.98 -34.44 -9.97
N SER A 25 9.84 -33.78 -9.87
CA SER A 25 8.70 -34.07 -10.73
C SER A 25 9.04 -33.86 -12.21
N ALA A 26 9.70 -32.73 -12.55
CA ALA A 26 10.12 -32.43 -13.92
C ALA A 26 11.15 -33.46 -14.45
N LEU A 27 12.08 -33.91 -13.60
CA LEU A 27 13.04 -34.97 -13.94
C LEU A 27 12.33 -36.30 -14.21
N LEU A 28 11.39 -36.71 -13.35
CA LEU A 28 10.60 -37.95 -13.55
C LEU A 28 9.76 -37.87 -14.82
N GLN A 29 9.18 -36.69 -15.14
CA GLN A 29 8.49 -36.50 -16.42
C GLN A 29 9.44 -36.65 -17.61
N GLY A 30 10.62 -36.06 -17.55
CA GLY A 30 11.66 -36.21 -18.57
C GLY A 30 12.05 -37.69 -18.77
N LEU A 31 12.30 -38.41 -17.67
CA LEU A 31 12.64 -39.85 -17.70
C LEU A 31 11.50 -40.71 -18.24
N ALA A 32 10.25 -40.38 -17.96
CA ALA A 32 9.11 -41.06 -18.56
C ALA A 32 9.11 -40.96 -20.09
N PHE A 33 9.45 -39.77 -20.65
CA PHE A 33 9.62 -39.61 -22.09
C PHE A 33 10.83 -40.37 -22.64
N VAL A 34 11.92 -40.47 -21.87
CA VAL A 34 13.08 -41.29 -22.23
C VAL A 34 12.72 -42.78 -22.31
N ALA A 35 11.92 -43.29 -21.40
CA ALA A 35 11.41 -44.69 -21.40
C ALA A 35 10.55 -45.01 -22.62
N LEU A 36 10.07 -43.98 -23.35
CA LEU A 36 9.35 -44.18 -24.60
C LEU A 36 10.24 -44.81 -25.71
N ILE A 37 11.57 -44.56 -25.70
CA ILE A 37 12.49 -45.09 -26.69
C ILE A 37 12.56 -46.65 -26.61
N PRO A 38 12.95 -47.24 -25.48
CA PRO A 38 12.99 -48.69 -25.37
C PRO A 38 11.61 -49.33 -25.51
N PHE A 39 10.53 -48.63 -25.05
CA PHE A 39 9.17 -49.09 -25.29
C PHE A 39 8.85 -49.20 -26.78
N LEU A 40 9.10 -48.16 -27.57
CA LEU A 40 8.82 -48.18 -29.01
C LEU A 40 9.73 -49.16 -29.77
N ARG A 41 10.99 -49.31 -29.39
CA ARG A 41 11.91 -50.30 -29.95
C ARG A 41 11.37 -51.74 -29.75
N ALA A 42 10.89 -52.07 -28.55
CA ALA A 42 10.31 -53.34 -28.24
C ALA A 42 8.96 -53.54 -28.94
N PHE A 43 8.11 -52.52 -28.97
CA PHE A 43 6.76 -52.59 -29.54
C PHE A 43 6.76 -52.73 -31.07
N LEU A 44 7.67 -52.04 -31.76
CA LEU A 44 7.83 -52.12 -33.22
C LEU A 44 8.79 -53.23 -33.64
N GLY A 45 9.35 -53.99 -32.69
CA GLY A 45 10.24 -55.12 -32.92
C GLY A 45 9.49 -56.41 -33.25
N PRO A 46 10.23 -57.53 -33.43
CA PRO A 46 9.65 -58.81 -33.80
C PRO A 46 8.73 -59.41 -32.73
N ASP A 47 8.90 -59.09 -31.47
CA ASP A 47 8.08 -59.54 -30.34
C ASP A 47 7.49 -58.35 -29.59
N PRO A 48 6.28 -57.87 -29.94
CA PRO A 48 5.61 -56.76 -29.25
C PRO A 48 5.33 -57.02 -27.76
N ALA A 49 5.24 -58.27 -27.31
CA ALA A 49 5.00 -58.58 -25.92
C ALA A 49 6.16 -58.17 -25.01
N SER A 50 7.36 -58.08 -25.52
CA SER A 50 8.55 -57.58 -24.82
C SER A 50 8.49 -56.09 -24.47
N SER A 51 7.50 -55.33 -24.99
CA SER A 51 7.25 -53.94 -24.65
C SER A 51 6.52 -53.76 -23.31
N LEU A 52 5.83 -54.76 -22.77
CA LEU A 52 5.02 -54.70 -21.55
C LEU A 52 5.81 -54.21 -20.31
N PRO A 53 7.03 -54.68 -20.02
CA PRO A 53 7.82 -54.15 -18.90
C PRO A 53 8.11 -52.65 -19.03
N TRP A 54 8.43 -52.17 -20.24
CA TRP A 54 8.68 -50.76 -20.51
C TRP A 54 7.42 -49.90 -20.41
N LEU A 55 6.26 -50.44 -20.74
CA LEU A 55 4.97 -49.80 -20.52
C LEU A 55 4.74 -49.54 -19.02
N TRP A 56 5.01 -50.58 -18.18
CA TRP A 56 4.87 -50.40 -16.74
C TRP A 56 5.89 -49.40 -16.16
N VAL A 57 7.11 -49.34 -16.69
CA VAL A 57 8.11 -48.33 -16.31
C VAL A 57 7.59 -46.93 -16.68
N LEU A 58 7.06 -46.73 -17.87
CA LEU A 58 6.51 -45.46 -18.33
C LEU A 58 5.33 -45.01 -17.46
N ILE A 59 4.38 -45.91 -17.18
CA ILE A 59 3.23 -45.64 -16.31
C ILE A 59 3.71 -45.34 -14.88
N GLY A 60 4.65 -46.11 -14.35
CA GLY A 60 5.22 -45.91 -13.00
C GLY A 60 5.92 -44.55 -12.85
N LEU A 61 6.76 -44.19 -13.82
CA LEU A 61 7.42 -42.88 -13.83
C LEU A 61 6.43 -41.71 -13.96
N GLY A 62 5.42 -41.88 -14.83
CA GLY A 62 4.35 -40.89 -15.00
C GLY A 62 3.53 -40.70 -13.71
N ALA A 63 3.15 -41.80 -13.07
CA ALA A 63 2.42 -41.77 -11.80
C ALA A 63 3.25 -41.17 -10.67
N ALA A 64 4.53 -41.54 -10.59
CA ALA A 64 5.45 -40.92 -9.61
C ALA A 64 5.63 -39.42 -9.85
N ALA A 65 5.82 -39.01 -11.10
CA ALA A 65 5.90 -37.58 -11.47
C ALA A 65 4.64 -36.81 -11.08
N PHE A 66 3.46 -37.42 -11.37
CA PHE A 66 2.18 -36.83 -10.99
C PHE A 66 2.04 -36.70 -9.48
N LEU A 67 2.38 -37.74 -8.72
CA LEU A 67 2.29 -37.71 -7.25
C LEU A 67 3.20 -36.66 -6.64
N VAL A 68 4.46 -36.57 -7.08
CA VAL A 68 5.42 -35.57 -6.60
C VAL A 68 4.95 -34.16 -6.97
N ASN A 69 4.43 -33.99 -8.19
CA ASN A 69 3.86 -32.69 -8.61
C ASN A 69 2.65 -32.30 -7.76
N TRP A 70 1.76 -33.25 -7.48
CA TRP A 70 0.60 -33.04 -6.61
C TRP A 70 1.01 -32.59 -5.21
N ILE A 71 1.96 -33.30 -4.58
CA ILE A 71 2.48 -32.94 -3.26
C ILE A 71 3.10 -31.54 -3.30
N SER A 72 3.91 -31.25 -4.33
CA SER A 72 4.53 -29.93 -4.50
C SER A 72 3.50 -28.83 -4.68
N MET A 73 2.43 -29.09 -5.42
CA MET A 73 1.32 -28.13 -5.61
C MET A 73 0.56 -27.88 -4.30
N VAL A 74 0.32 -28.90 -3.48
CA VAL A 74 -0.30 -28.72 -2.15
C VAL A 74 0.57 -27.84 -1.26
N ILE A 75 1.89 -28.05 -1.27
CA ILE A 75 2.84 -27.20 -0.55
C ILE A 75 2.81 -25.76 -1.10
N ALA A 76 2.78 -25.60 -2.42
CA ALA A 76 2.69 -24.28 -3.06
C ALA A 76 1.41 -23.53 -2.69
N MET A 77 0.27 -24.22 -2.72
CA MET A 77 -1.01 -23.64 -2.31
C MET A 77 -1.01 -23.22 -0.85
N ARG A 78 -0.38 -24.03 0.03
CA ARG A 78 -0.22 -23.66 1.43
C ARG A 78 0.62 -22.39 1.58
N ILE A 79 1.75 -22.27 0.88
CA ILE A 79 2.59 -21.07 0.88
C ILE A 79 1.78 -19.87 0.36
N SER A 80 1.09 -20.02 -0.77
CA SER A 80 0.31 -18.94 -1.38
C SER A 80 -0.83 -18.46 -0.48
N VAL A 81 -1.65 -19.38 0.06
CA VAL A 81 -2.85 -19.01 0.82
C VAL A 81 -2.52 -18.63 2.26
N ILE A 82 -1.71 -19.44 2.97
CA ILE A 82 -1.46 -19.23 4.41
C ILE A 82 -0.34 -18.21 4.62
N ASP A 83 0.84 -18.44 4.00
CA ASP A 83 2.00 -17.61 4.30
C ASP A 83 1.93 -16.25 3.58
N VAL A 84 1.48 -16.22 2.32
CA VAL A 84 1.40 -14.96 1.55
C VAL A 84 0.07 -14.25 1.82
N CYS A 85 -1.09 -14.83 1.48
CA CYS A 85 -2.35 -14.13 1.64
C CYS A 85 -2.76 -13.94 3.11
N GLY A 86 -2.45 -14.88 4.02
CA GLY A 86 -2.80 -14.75 5.44
C GLY A 86 -1.76 -13.97 6.24
N ASN A 87 -0.56 -14.55 6.38
CA ASN A 87 0.45 -14.03 7.30
C ASN A 87 1.10 -12.73 6.83
N LEU A 88 1.34 -12.58 5.51
CA LEU A 88 1.95 -11.35 4.98
C LEU A 88 0.99 -10.16 5.08
N ILE A 89 -0.31 -10.35 4.77
CA ILE A 89 -1.34 -9.32 5.00
C ILE A 89 -1.37 -8.91 6.47
N SER A 90 -1.36 -9.88 7.39
CA SER A 90 -1.33 -9.61 8.83
C SER A 90 -0.05 -8.88 9.27
N LYS A 91 1.12 -9.19 8.66
CA LYS A 91 2.38 -8.47 8.90
C LYS A 91 2.31 -7.03 8.40
N ILE A 92 1.76 -6.82 7.20
CA ILE A 92 1.53 -5.47 6.65
C ILE A 92 0.58 -4.69 7.56
N GLY A 93 -0.54 -5.27 7.97
CA GLY A 93 -1.51 -4.62 8.87
C GLY A 93 -0.90 -4.21 10.20
N ARG A 94 -0.16 -5.10 10.87
CA ARG A 94 0.57 -4.77 12.11
C ARG A 94 1.64 -3.70 11.89
N ARG A 95 2.35 -3.73 10.76
CA ARG A 95 3.35 -2.71 10.44
C ARG A 95 2.71 -1.35 10.22
N VAL A 96 1.63 -1.31 9.43
CA VAL A 96 0.87 -0.10 9.14
C VAL A 96 0.33 0.53 10.43
N SER A 97 -0.20 -0.25 11.37
CA SER A 97 -0.68 0.28 12.66
C SER A 97 0.43 0.82 13.57
N ALA A 98 1.69 0.42 13.36
CA ALA A 98 2.85 0.90 14.12
C ALA A 98 3.63 2.03 13.44
N LEU A 99 3.25 2.43 12.19
CA LEU A 99 3.89 3.52 11.49
C LEU A 99 3.51 4.88 12.10
N PRO A 100 4.41 5.88 12.03
CA PRO A 100 4.11 7.24 12.45
C PRO A 100 2.85 7.76 11.75
N LEU A 101 1.94 8.41 12.49
CA LEU A 101 0.72 8.97 11.90
C LEU A 101 1.01 9.96 10.78
N GLY A 102 2.15 10.64 10.85
CA GLY A 102 2.65 11.52 9.79
C GLY A 102 3.04 10.83 8.48
N TRP A 103 3.26 9.53 8.49
CA TRP A 103 3.54 8.75 7.28
C TRP A 103 2.32 8.66 6.35
N PHE A 104 1.11 8.71 6.93
CA PHE A 104 -0.14 8.60 6.17
C PHE A 104 -0.45 9.92 5.45
N ARG A 105 -0.10 10.01 4.19
CA ARG A 105 -0.52 11.06 3.25
C ARG A 105 -1.56 10.45 2.31
N ALA A 106 -2.33 11.31 1.61
CA ALA A 106 -3.38 10.86 0.68
C ALA A 106 -2.91 9.80 -0.35
N ARG A 107 -1.63 9.91 -0.83
CA ARG A 107 -1.04 8.94 -1.75
C ARG A 107 -0.66 7.60 -1.09
N THR A 108 -0.27 7.62 0.18
CA THR A 108 0.15 6.41 0.90
C THR A 108 -1.01 5.51 1.31
N ALA A 109 -2.22 6.05 1.49
CA ALA A 109 -3.40 5.21 1.74
C ALA A 109 -3.73 4.30 0.54
N GLY A 110 -3.63 4.83 -0.69
CA GLY A 110 -3.77 4.04 -1.92
C GLY A 110 -2.67 2.98 -2.06
N ASP A 111 -1.42 3.32 -1.74
CA ASP A 111 -0.28 2.39 -1.79
C ASP A 111 -0.47 1.22 -0.81
N VAL A 112 -0.96 1.50 0.41
CA VAL A 112 -1.28 0.44 1.40
C VAL A 112 -2.41 -0.46 0.92
N ALA A 113 -3.47 0.13 0.37
CA ALA A 113 -4.59 -0.63 -0.19
C ALA A 113 -4.15 -1.54 -1.34
N ALA A 114 -3.33 -1.03 -2.26
CA ALA A 114 -2.74 -1.80 -3.34
C ALA A 114 -1.83 -2.93 -2.82
N ALA A 115 -0.97 -2.64 -1.82
CA ALA A 115 -0.07 -3.61 -1.24
C ALA A 115 -0.81 -4.80 -0.58
N VAL A 116 -1.95 -4.53 0.08
CA VAL A 116 -2.74 -5.58 0.75
C VAL A 116 -3.61 -6.37 -0.25
N SER A 117 -3.99 -5.78 -1.39
CA SER A 117 -4.84 -6.42 -2.39
C SER A 117 -4.03 -6.98 -3.57
N SER A 118 -3.68 -6.14 -4.54
CA SER A 118 -3.08 -6.55 -5.81
C SER A 118 -1.65 -7.08 -5.67
N GLU A 119 -0.81 -6.45 -4.83
CA GLU A 119 0.60 -6.85 -4.73
C GLU A 119 0.76 -8.19 -4.01
N VAL A 120 -0.04 -8.46 -2.98
CA VAL A 120 -0.05 -9.77 -2.30
C VAL A 120 -0.61 -10.85 -3.21
N ASP A 121 -1.65 -10.55 -4.01
CA ASP A 121 -2.22 -11.50 -4.98
C ASP A 121 -1.17 -11.92 -6.02
N ILE A 122 -0.46 -10.96 -6.63
CA ILE A 122 0.64 -11.24 -7.56
C ILE A 122 1.70 -12.13 -6.92
N LEU A 123 2.08 -11.87 -5.66
CA LEU A 123 3.06 -12.69 -4.95
C LEU A 123 2.55 -14.10 -4.63
N SER A 124 1.25 -14.29 -4.45
CA SER A 124 0.65 -15.60 -4.21
C SER A 124 0.88 -16.53 -5.41
N HIS A 125 0.89 -15.99 -6.63
CA HIS A 125 1.14 -16.73 -7.86
C HIS A 125 2.60 -17.16 -8.04
N LEU A 126 3.55 -16.57 -7.29
CA LEU A 126 4.96 -16.91 -7.41
C LEU A 126 5.23 -18.39 -7.11
N ALA A 127 4.66 -18.92 -6.01
CA ALA A 127 4.89 -20.29 -5.59
C ALA A 127 4.08 -21.31 -6.41
N SER A 128 2.83 -20.96 -6.78
CA SER A 128 1.88 -21.89 -7.40
C SER A 128 1.93 -21.92 -8.93
N VAL A 129 2.35 -20.81 -9.57
CA VAL A 129 2.34 -20.66 -11.03
C VAL A 129 3.74 -20.42 -11.60
N VAL A 130 4.47 -19.43 -11.08
CA VAL A 130 5.73 -19.00 -11.68
C VAL A 130 6.85 -20.02 -11.45
N LEU A 131 7.04 -20.46 -10.20
CA LEU A 131 8.12 -21.41 -9.85
C LEU A 131 8.03 -22.76 -10.59
N PRO A 132 6.87 -23.46 -10.66
CA PRO A 132 6.78 -24.74 -11.37
C PRO A 132 7.12 -24.58 -12.85
N ASN A 133 6.66 -23.51 -13.50
CA ASN A 133 6.93 -23.27 -14.92
C ASN A 133 8.41 -22.95 -15.18
N LEU A 134 9.05 -22.16 -14.30
CA LEU A 134 10.49 -21.87 -14.42
C LEU A 134 11.36 -23.11 -14.21
N VAL A 135 11.04 -23.93 -13.21
CA VAL A 135 11.78 -25.17 -12.94
C VAL A 135 11.60 -26.15 -14.10
N SER A 136 10.37 -26.31 -14.58
CA SER A 136 10.08 -27.21 -15.72
C SER A 136 10.76 -26.73 -17.00
N ALA A 137 10.86 -25.41 -17.23
CA ALA A 137 11.52 -24.84 -18.40
C ALA A 137 13.03 -25.14 -18.48
N ILE A 138 13.64 -25.49 -17.37
CA ILE A 138 15.08 -25.85 -17.32
C ILE A 138 15.27 -27.36 -17.24
N VAL A 139 14.54 -28.02 -16.34
CA VAL A 139 14.78 -29.43 -16.00
C VAL A 139 14.30 -30.36 -17.12
N ILE A 140 13.11 -30.13 -17.68
CA ILE A 140 12.58 -31.02 -18.72
C ILE A 140 13.42 -30.96 -20.01
N PRO A 141 13.73 -29.79 -20.59
CA PRO A 141 14.60 -29.71 -21.75
C PRO A 141 16.01 -30.26 -21.49
N GLY A 142 16.56 -30.01 -20.30
CA GLY A 142 17.86 -30.56 -19.91
C GLY A 142 17.86 -32.09 -19.88
N THR A 143 16.83 -32.70 -19.29
CA THR A 143 16.67 -34.17 -19.22
C THR A 143 16.52 -34.76 -20.62
N VAL A 144 15.67 -34.15 -21.45
CA VAL A 144 15.45 -34.61 -22.85
C VAL A 144 16.72 -34.51 -23.67
N LEU A 145 17.46 -33.40 -23.56
CA LEU A 145 18.72 -33.19 -24.29
C LEU A 145 19.77 -34.23 -23.91
N VAL A 146 19.99 -34.44 -22.59
CA VAL A 146 20.94 -35.44 -22.09
C VAL A 146 20.55 -36.83 -22.56
N ALA A 147 19.30 -37.18 -22.47
CA ALA A 147 18.83 -38.47 -22.93
C ALA A 147 19.01 -38.65 -24.43
N THR A 148 18.61 -37.68 -25.25
CA THR A 148 18.79 -37.73 -26.70
C THR A 148 20.26 -37.87 -27.07
N PHE A 149 21.21 -37.27 -26.33
CA PHE A 149 22.64 -37.44 -26.55
C PHE A 149 23.12 -38.90 -26.43
N PHE A 150 22.57 -39.64 -25.48
CA PHE A 150 22.92 -41.07 -25.31
C PHE A 150 22.35 -41.98 -26.40
N PHE A 151 21.26 -41.57 -27.03
CA PHE A 151 20.65 -42.37 -28.11
C PHE A 151 21.15 -41.97 -29.51
N ASP A 152 21.22 -40.66 -29.79
CA ASP A 152 21.82 -40.14 -31.01
C ASP A 152 22.36 -38.72 -30.74
N TRP A 153 23.69 -38.59 -30.67
CA TRP A 153 24.36 -37.33 -30.38
C TRP A 153 24.15 -36.27 -31.48
N ARG A 154 23.88 -36.69 -32.74
CA ARG A 154 23.66 -35.80 -33.88
C ARG A 154 22.36 -35.02 -33.73
N LEU A 155 21.29 -35.72 -33.34
CA LEU A 155 19.99 -35.07 -33.07
C LEU A 155 20.05 -34.24 -31.78
N ALA A 156 20.77 -34.69 -30.77
CA ALA A 156 21.03 -33.87 -29.58
C ALA A 156 21.77 -32.57 -29.91
N LEU A 157 22.71 -32.60 -30.86
CA LEU A 157 23.41 -31.39 -31.31
C LEU A 157 22.48 -30.38 -31.96
N VAL A 158 21.52 -30.85 -32.79
CA VAL A 158 20.48 -29.98 -33.38
C VAL A 158 19.69 -29.24 -32.29
N MET A 159 19.30 -29.97 -31.21
CA MET A 159 18.61 -29.37 -30.08
C MET A 159 19.55 -28.42 -29.29
N ALA A 160 20.79 -28.82 -29.02
CA ALA A 160 21.75 -28.04 -28.24
C ALA A 160 22.10 -26.70 -28.90
N VAL A 161 22.23 -26.66 -30.22
CA VAL A 161 22.48 -25.43 -30.97
C VAL A 161 21.39 -24.37 -30.77
N SER A 162 20.15 -24.78 -30.46
CA SER A 162 19.06 -23.84 -30.19
C SER A 162 19.17 -23.12 -28.84
N LEU A 163 19.86 -23.70 -27.86
CA LEU A 163 19.91 -23.17 -26.48
C LEU A 163 20.52 -21.76 -26.41
N PRO A 164 21.68 -21.46 -27.01
CA PRO A 164 22.25 -20.11 -26.99
C PRO A 164 21.31 -19.10 -27.66
N PHE A 165 20.66 -19.45 -28.75
CA PHE A 165 19.68 -18.56 -29.41
C PHE A 165 18.46 -18.32 -28.54
N THR A 166 17.90 -19.36 -27.93
CA THR A 166 16.80 -19.25 -26.96
C THR A 166 17.19 -18.35 -25.77
N TYR A 167 18.40 -18.51 -25.22
CA TYR A 167 18.90 -17.66 -24.14
C TYR A 167 19.04 -16.20 -24.57
N LEU A 168 19.56 -15.93 -25.78
CA LEU A 168 19.71 -14.58 -26.31
C LEU A 168 18.34 -13.90 -26.51
N VAL A 169 17.37 -14.63 -27.07
CA VAL A 169 15.99 -14.14 -27.24
C VAL A 169 15.33 -13.89 -25.87
N TRP A 170 15.50 -14.80 -24.93
CA TRP A 170 14.99 -14.62 -23.57
C TRP A 170 15.59 -13.39 -22.89
N ARG A 171 16.91 -13.19 -23.00
CA ARG A 171 17.61 -12.00 -22.47
C ARG A 171 17.19 -10.71 -23.18
N TRP A 172 16.93 -10.78 -24.49
CA TRP A 172 16.40 -9.65 -25.25
C TRP A 172 15.00 -9.27 -24.76
N GLY A 173 14.08 -10.22 -24.61
CA GLY A 173 12.75 -10.00 -24.05
C GLY A 173 12.78 -9.35 -22.67
N LEU A 174 13.60 -9.87 -21.75
CA LEU A 174 13.76 -9.29 -20.41
C LEU A 174 14.19 -7.82 -20.46
N ARG A 175 15.14 -7.48 -21.32
CA ARG A 175 15.65 -6.10 -21.41
C ARG A 175 14.65 -5.15 -22.03
N SER A 176 13.99 -5.59 -23.11
CA SER A 176 13.04 -4.76 -23.86
C SER A 176 11.79 -4.40 -23.05
N MET A 177 11.33 -5.30 -22.18
CA MET A 177 10.08 -5.14 -21.45
C MET A 177 10.23 -4.50 -20.07
N LYS A 178 11.46 -4.47 -19.50
CA LYS A 178 11.69 -4.05 -18.11
C LYS A 178 11.16 -2.64 -17.79
N GLN A 179 11.36 -1.68 -18.69
CA GLN A 179 10.93 -0.30 -18.47
C GLN A 179 9.41 -0.15 -18.56
N GLU A 180 8.79 -0.81 -19.55
CA GLU A 180 7.34 -0.72 -19.76
C GLU A 180 6.55 -1.43 -18.64
N HIS A 181 7.01 -2.59 -18.16
CA HIS A 181 6.39 -3.24 -17.02
C HIS A 181 6.49 -2.42 -15.71
N ALA A 182 7.55 -1.61 -15.54
CA ALA A 182 7.65 -0.70 -14.41
C ALA A 182 6.67 0.48 -14.51
N GLN A 183 6.27 0.89 -15.72
CA GLN A 183 5.31 1.97 -15.94
C GLN A 183 3.85 1.51 -15.91
N GLU A 184 3.57 0.25 -16.21
CA GLU A 184 2.20 -0.30 -16.26
C GLU A 184 1.38 -0.01 -14.98
N PRO A 185 1.88 -0.30 -13.75
CA PRO A 185 1.15 -0.01 -12.53
C PRO A 185 0.90 1.49 -12.30
N VAL A 186 1.86 2.33 -12.69
CA VAL A 186 1.75 3.79 -12.56
C VAL A 186 0.65 4.34 -13.47
N LEU A 187 0.60 3.89 -14.73
CA LEU A 187 -0.43 4.29 -15.69
C LEU A 187 -1.82 3.80 -15.26
N SER A 188 -1.93 2.54 -14.85
CA SER A 188 -3.18 1.95 -14.39
C SER A 188 -3.71 2.64 -13.12
N SER A 189 -2.84 2.92 -12.15
CA SER A 189 -3.19 3.66 -10.94
C SER A 189 -3.64 5.09 -11.26
N ALA A 190 -2.96 5.78 -12.19
CA ALA A 190 -3.36 7.10 -12.64
C ALA A 190 -4.73 7.09 -13.31
N SER A 191 -5.02 6.09 -14.14
CA SER A 191 -6.32 5.92 -14.80
C SER A 191 -7.44 5.64 -13.79
N ALA A 192 -7.19 4.75 -12.82
CA ALA A 192 -8.14 4.48 -11.74
C ALA A 192 -8.44 5.74 -10.92
N GLY A 193 -7.40 6.50 -10.54
CA GLY A 193 -7.56 7.77 -9.82
C GLY A 193 -8.38 8.80 -10.61
N ARG A 194 -8.14 8.93 -11.92
CA ARG A 194 -8.92 9.84 -12.80
C ARG A 194 -10.37 9.39 -12.98
N LEU A 195 -10.63 8.08 -13.02
CA LEU A 195 -11.99 7.55 -13.08
C LEU A 195 -12.78 7.86 -11.80
N ILE A 196 -12.15 7.74 -10.63
CA ILE A 196 -12.75 8.10 -9.34
C ILE A 196 -13.04 9.61 -9.31
N GLU A 197 -12.06 10.44 -9.67
CA GLU A 197 -12.22 11.90 -9.76
C GLU A 197 -13.37 12.27 -10.72
N TYR A 198 -13.41 11.65 -11.89
CA TYR A 198 -14.49 11.84 -12.87
C TYR A 198 -15.86 11.47 -12.29
N ALA A 199 -15.96 10.36 -11.55
CA ALA A 199 -17.20 9.93 -10.90
C ALA A 199 -17.66 10.94 -9.83
N GLN A 200 -16.74 11.45 -9.03
CA GLN A 200 -17.03 12.44 -7.98
C GLN A 200 -17.41 13.81 -8.55
N LEU A 201 -16.79 14.22 -9.66
CA LEU A 201 -17.04 15.51 -10.31
C LEU A 201 -18.19 15.50 -11.32
N GLN A 202 -18.92 14.38 -11.48
CA GLN A 202 -20.05 14.26 -12.44
C GLN A 202 -21.03 15.43 -12.42
N PRO A 203 -21.50 15.94 -11.26
CA PRO A 203 -22.44 17.06 -11.24
C PRO A 203 -21.84 18.33 -11.88
N VAL A 204 -20.56 18.62 -11.58
CA VAL A 204 -19.87 19.81 -12.10
C VAL A 204 -19.62 19.67 -13.61
N LEU A 205 -19.17 18.48 -14.05
CA LEU A 205 -18.87 18.21 -15.45
C LEU A 205 -20.14 18.27 -16.31
N ARG A 206 -21.24 17.69 -15.82
CA ARG A 206 -22.56 17.76 -16.52
C ARG A 206 -23.09 19.18 -16.61
N ALA A 207 -22.95 19.97 -15.56
CA ALA A 207 -23.35 21.38 -15.56
C ALA A 207 -22.61 22.23 -16.60
N ARG A 208 -21.38 21.80 -16.98
CA ARG A 208 -20.56 22.46 -18.00
C ARG A 208 -20.59 21.78 -19.39
N GLY A 209 -21.41 20.75 -19.57
CA GLY A 209 -21.50 20.01 -20.83
C GLY A 209 -20.27 19.14 -21.15
N LEU A 210 -19.39 18.88 -20.17
CA LEU A 210 -18.17 18.08 -20.31
C LEU A 210 -18.37 16.60 -19.89
N ALA A 211 -19.54 16.04 -20.17
CA ALA A 211 -19.82 14.64 -19.84
C ALA A 211 -19.11 13.66 -20.78
N GLY A 212 -18.79 12.47 -20.28
CA GLY A 212 -18.13 11.40 -21.05
C GLY A 212 -16.69 11.73 -21.36
N MET A 213 -16.22 11.31 -22.54
CA MET A 213 -14.84 11.50 -23.01
C MET A 213 -14.49 12.95 -23.41
N GLN A 214 -15.42 13.90 -23.24
CA GLN A 214 -15.18 15.31 -23.51
C GLN A 214 -14.31 16.01 -22.46
N TRP A 215 -14.14 15.39 -21.27
CA TRP A 215 -13.22 15.89 -20.26
C TRP A 215 -11.78 15.47 -20.58
N PRO A 216 -10.91 16.44 -20.99
CA PRO A 216 -9.57 16.12 -21.50
C PRO A 216 -8.69 15.31 -20.55
N PRO A 217 -8.71 15.53 -19.19
CA PRO A 217 -7.85 14.77 -18.28
C PRO A 217 -8.13 13.27 -18.24
N ILE A 218 -9.41 12.84 -18.33
CA ILE A 218 -9.72 11.41 -18.35
C ILE A 218 -9.30 10.80 -19.70
N ARG A 219 -9.58 11.51 -20.79
CA ARG A 219 -9.25 11.05 -22.13
C ARG A 219 -7.74 10.85 -22.29
N SER A 220 -6.93 11.86 -21.92
CA SER A 220 -5.46 11.78 -22.05
C SER A 220 -4.86 10.66 -21.19
N THR A 221 -5.40 10.43 -19.99
CA THR A 221 -4.91 9.37 -19.10
C THR A 221 -5.25 7.98 -19.64
N LEU A 222 -6.48 7.77 -20.12
CA LEU A 222 -6.87 6.50 -20.74
C LEU A 222 -6.13 6.24 -22.06
N GLU A 223 -5.88 7.29 -22.86
CA GLU A 223 -5.06 7.19 -24.07
C GLU A 223 -3.61 6.83 -23.73
N ALA A 224 -3.03 7.40 -22.66
CA ALA A 224 -1.68 7.07 -22.21
C ALA A 224 -1.58 5.61 -21.73
N GLU A 225 -2.56 5.12 -20.97
CA GLU A 225 -2.63 3.71 -20.54
C GLU A 225 -2.74 2.77 -21.74
N ASN A 226 -3.65 3.06 -22.68
CA ASN A 226 -3.82 2.27 -23.90
C ASN A 226 -2.53 2.25 -24.75
N GLN A 227 -1.85 3.41 -24.89
CA GLN A 227 -0.55 3.48 -25.57
C GLN A 227 0.52 2.67 -24.83
N GLY A 228 0.50 2.63 -23.48
CA GLY A 228 1.38 1.79 -22.66
C GLY A 228 1.18 0.31 -23.00
N VAL A 229 -0.07 -0.17 -22.98
CA VAL A 229 -0.42 -1.55 -23.35
C VAL A 229 0.03 -1.87 -24.79
N HIS A 230 -0.23 -0.97 -25.75
CA HIS A 230 0.21 -1.16 -27.14
C HIS A 230 1.73 -1.21 -27.28
N ARG A 231 2.49 -0.40 -26.52
CA ARG A 231 3.96 -0.45 -26.52
C ARG A 231 4.44 -1.78 -25.96
N LEU A 232 3.83 -2.25 -24.87
CA LEU A 232 4.15 -3.53 -24.25
C LEU A 232 3.95 -4.69 -25.22
N LEU A 233 2.80 -4.73 -25.91
CA LEU A 233 2.52 -5.74 -26.95
C LEU A 233 3.51 -5.67 -28.11
N LYS A 234 3.88 -4.47 -28.59
CA LYS A 234 4.89 -4.28 -29.64
C LYS A 234 6.28 -4.76 -29.24
N LEU A 235 6.65 -4.60 -27.96
CA LEU A 235 7.95 -5.05 -27.44
C LEU A 235 7.97 -6.55 -27.11
N GLN A 236 6.83 -7.12 -26.75
CA GLN A 236 6.69 -8.55 -26.46
C GLN A 236 6.61 -9.39 -27.73
N GLY A 237 5.97 -8.88 -28.78
CA GLY A 237 5.73 -9.60 -30.02
C GLY A 237 7.00 -10.13 -30.70
N PRO A 238 8.03 -9.32 -30.97
CA PRO A 238 9.23 -9.76 -31.67
C PRO A 238 10.02 -10.86 -30.94
N PRO A 239 10.32 -10.78 -29.63
CA PRO A 239 10.96 -11.88 -28.91
C PRO A 239 10.13 -13.17 -28.93
N MET A 240 8.79 -13.04 -28.78
CA MET A 240 7.88 -14.17 -28.83
C MET A 240 7.90 -14.84 -30.22
N GLY A 241 7.83 -14.04 -31.29
CA GLY A 241 7.93 -14.51 -32.67
C GLY A 241 9.28 -15.17 -32.97
N ALA A 242 10.39 -14.57 -32.51
CA ALA A 242 11.72 -15.15 -32.66
C ALA A 242 11.83 -16.51 -31.95
N LEU A 243 11.31 -16.62 -30.73
CA LEU A 243 11.29 -17.89 -30.01
C LEU A 243 10.45 -18.94 -30.74
N LEU A 244 9.28 -18.56 -31.27
CA LEU A 244 8.42 -19.44 -32.05
C LEU A 244 9.15 -19.97 -33.30
N VAL A 245 9.89 -19.11 -34.00
CA VAL A 245 10.71 -19.51 -35.14
C VAL A 245 11.80 -20.51 -34.75
N ILE A 246 12.53 -20.23 -33.65
CA ILE A 246 13.58 -21.13 -33.12
C ILE A 246 12.98 -22.49 -32.78
N THR A 247 11.86 -22.53 -32.07
CA THR A 247 11.22 -23.78 -31.63
C THR A 247 10.73 -24.62 -32.81
N HIS A 248 10.13 -23.98 -33.84
CA HIS A 248 9.74 -24.68 -35.07
C HIS A 248 10.94 -25.12 -35.90
N ALA A 249 12.02 -24.32 -35.95
CA ALA A 249 13.25 -24.68 -36.66
C ALA A 249 13.92 -25.91 -35.99
N VAL A 250 13.93 -26.00 -34.65
CA VAL A 250 14.42 -27.18 -33.93
C VAL A 250 13.58 -28.43 -34.29
N PHE A 251 12.25 -28.28 -34.25
CA PHE A 251 11.36 -29.38 -34.58
C PHE A 251 11.52 -29.84 -36.02
N ALA A 252 11.56 -28.90 -36.99
CA ALA A 252 11.79 -29.19 -38.38
C ALA A 252 13.18 -29.79 -38.65
N GLY A 253 14.21 -29.31 -37.97
CA GLY A 253 15.58 -29.84 -38.04
C GLY A 253 15.65 -31.28 -37.55
N VAL A 254 15.08 -31.56 -36.36
CA VAL A 254 15.03 -32.93 -35.83
C VAL A 254 14.24 -33.88 -36.74
N LEU A 255 13.13 -33.38 -37.32
CA LEU A 255 12.32 -34.18 -38.29
C LEU A 255 13.13 -34.46 -39.58
N ALA A 256 13.75 -33.42 -40.18
CA ALA A 256 14.46 -33.54 -41.44
C ALA A 256 15.72 -34.41 -41.33
N PHE A 257 16.61 -34.09 -40.36
CA PHE A 257 17.82 -34.88 -40.12
C PHE A 257 17.52 -36.28 -39.60
N GLY A 258 16.54 -36.42 -38.67
CA GLY A 258 16.13 -37.72 -38.14
C GLY A 258 15.56 -38.63 -39.25
N LEU A 259 14.74 -38.10 -40.17
CA LEU A 259 14.25 -38.81 -41.32
C LEU A 259 15.38 -39.23 -42.27
N ALA A 260 16.32 -38.32 -42.57
CA ALA A 260 17.48 -38.60 -43.39
C ALA A 260 18.34 -39.74 -42.82
N PHE A 261 18.60 -39.73 -41.51
CA PHE A 261 19.35 -40.78 -40.80
C PHE A 261 18.56 -42.11 -40.72
N ALA A 262 17.25 -42.05 -40.61
CA ALA A 262 16.40 -43.25 -40.65
C ALA A 262 16.38 -43.90 -42.02
N LEU A 263 16.32 -43.11 -43.14
CA LEU A 263 16.38 -43.59 -44.51
C LEU A 263 17.76 -44.14 -44.88
N ASP A 264 18.83 -43.57 -44.34
CA ASP A 264 20.19 -44.06 -44.50
C ASP A 264 20.50 -45.31 -43.65
N GLY A 265 19.54 -45.74 -42.82
CA GLY A 265 19.69 -46.91 -41.94
C GLY A 265 20.60 -46.69 -40.74
N SER A 266 21.09 -45.49 -40.50
CA SER A 266 21.96 -45.15 -39.36
C SER A 266 21.17 -44.83 -38.09
N LEU A 267 19.85 -44.69 -38.17
CA LEU A 267 18.91 -44.50 -37.04
C LEU A 267 17.72 -45.44 -37.18
N ASP A 268 17.38 -46.17 -36.15
CA ASP A 268 16.18 -47.01 -36.18
C ASP A 268 14.89 -46.20 -36.11
N LEU A 269 13.85 -46.65 -36.79
CA LEU A 269 12.56 -45.97 -36.90
C LEU A 269 11.91 -45.70 -35.53
N ALA A 270 12.01 -46.63 -34.59
CA ALA A 270 11.49 -46.46 -33.24
C ALA A 270 12.13 -45.31 -32.50
N THR A 271 13.47 -45.21 -32.57
CA THR A 271 14.22 -44.10 -31.98
C THR A 271 13.88 -42.75 -32.64
N PHE A 272 13.75 -42.73 -33.97
CA PHE A 272 13.34 -41.54 -34.70
C PHE A 272 11.99 -41.00 -34.19
N VAL A 273 10.97 -41.88 -34.17
CA VAL A 273 9.63 -41.51 -33.69
C VAL A 273 9.68 -41.02 -32.24
N ALA A 274 10.39 -41.71 -31.35
CA ALA A 274 10.53 -41.33 -29.96
C ALA A 274 11.20 -39.94 -29.79
N VAL A 275 12.29 -39.68 -30.52
CA VAL A 275 13.00 -38.39 -30.45
C VAL A 275 12.13 -37.25 -31.00
N VAL A 276 11.34 -37.46 -32.04
CA VAL A 276 10.36 -36.48 -32.52
C VAL A 276 9.34 -36.14 -31.44
N VAL A 277 8.80 -37.12 -30.74
CA VAL A 277 7.89 -36.90 -29.60
C VAL A 277 8.60 -36.19 -28.45
N MET A 278 9.83 -36.57 -28.11
CA MET A 278 10.63 -35.93 -27.07
C MET A 278 10.95 -34.45 -27.42
N THR A 279 11.11 -34.13 -28.71
CA THR A 279 11.36 -32.74 -29.16
C THR A 279 10.20 -31.80 -28.77
N THR A 280 8.97 -32.28 -28.78
CA THR A 280 7.83 -31.46 -28.33
C THR A 280 7.97 -31.08 -26.84
N ARG A 281 8.53 -31.98 -26.02
CA ARG A 281 8.78 -31.75 -24.59
C ARG A 281 10.04 -30.92 -24.33
N PHE A 282 10.96 -30.87 -25.28
CA PHE A 282 12.10 -29.95 -25.24
C PHE A 282 11.65 -28.51 -25.52
N VAL A 283 10.78 -28.30 -26.51
CA VAL A 283 10.38 -26.99 -27.03
C VAL A 283 9.34 -26.30 -26.15
N THR A 284 8.27 -27.03 -25.72
CA THR A 284 7.11 -26.44 -25.03
C THR A 284 7.47 -25.67 -23.75
N PRO A 285 8.28 -26.22 -22.82
CA PRO A 285 8.62 -25.48 -21.59
C PRO A 285 9.43 -24.21 -21.84
N MET A 286 10.27 -24.20 -22.89
CA MET A 286 11.05 -23.01 -23.27
C MET A 286 10.15 -21.87 -23.76
N THR A 287 9.10 -22.20 -24.51
CA THR A 287 8.11 -21.19 -24.94
C THR A 287 7.38 -20.61 -23.75
N HIS A 288 6.99 -21.44 -22.79
CA HIS A 288 6.33 -21.00 -21.57
C HIS A 288 7.22 -20.10 -20.70
N ALA A 289 8.54 -20.35 -20.64
CA ALA A 289 9.46 -19.50 -19.87
C ALA A 289 9.42 -18.03 -20.31
N LEU A 290 9.21 -17.75 -21.60
CA LEU A 290 9.08 -16.39 -22.10
C LEU A 290 7.75 -15.74 -21.67
N LEU A 291 6.65 -16.51 -21.65
CA LEU A 291 5.34 -16.02 -21.22
C LEU A 291 5.36 -15.58 -19.74
N TYR A 292 6.11 -16.29 -18.90
CA TYR A 292 6.21 -15.97 -17.46
C TYR A 292 7.22 -14.87 -17.11
N GLN A 293 7.93 -14.28 -18.09
CA GLN A 293 8.85 -13.15 -17.84
C GLN A 293 8.13 -11.95 -17.22
N GLY A 294 6.96 -11.59 -17.75
CA GLY A 294 6.14 -10.52 -17.20
C GLY A 294 5.74 -10.76 -15.76
N GLU A 295 5.34 -11.98 -15.43
CA GLU A 295 4.96 -12.34 -14.06
C GLU A 295 6.14 -12.27 -13.07
N ILE A 296 7.35 -12.64 -13.51
CA ILE A 296 8.57 -12.48 -12.69
C ILE A 296 8.81 -11.00 -12.37
N GLN A 297 8.69 -10.12 -13.37
CA GLN A 297 8.89 -8.69 -13.19
C GLN A 297 7.80 -8.07 -12.29
N LYS A 298 6.53 -8.46 -12.46
CA LYS A 298 5.45 -8.04 -11.56
C LYS A 298 5.74 -8.47 -10.12
N CYS A 299 6.17 -9.71 -9.90
CA CYS A 299 6.56 -10.18 -8.57
C CYS A 299 7.73 -9.36 -7.96
N GLU A 300 8.70 -8.92 -8.76
CA GLU A 300 9.79 -8.05 -8.27
C GLU A 300 9.28 -6.68 -7.83
N ILE A 301 8.41 -6.06 -8.64
CA ILE A 301 7.78 -4.76 -8.34
C ILE A 301 6.93 -4.88 -7.07
N SER A 302 6.12 -5.92 -6.96
CA SER A 302 5.28 -6.18 -5.78
C SER A 302 6.12 -6.37 -4.51
N LEU A 303 7.24 -7.10 -4.60
CA LEU A 303 8.17 -7.26 -3.48
C LEU A 303 8.81 -5.94 -3.05
N GLU A 304 9.14 -5.05 -3.99
CA GLU A 304 9.67 -3.72 -3.70
C GLU A 304 8.59 -2.82 -3.06
N ALA A 305 7.35 -2.85 -3.56
CA ALA A 305 6.23 -2.08 -3.01
C ALA A 305 5.92 -2.50 -1.56
N ILE A 306 5.81 -3.80 -1.31
CA ILE A 306 5.60 -4.35 0.04
C ILE A 306 6.81 -4.06 0.94
N GLY A 307 8.03 -4.16 0.39
CA GLY A 307 9.26 -3.84 1.10
C GLY A 307 9.29 -2.40 1.61
N LYS A 308 8.85 -1.43 0.80
CA LYS A 308 8.74 -0.02 1.21
C LYS A 308 7.87 0.18 2.45
N ILE A 309 6.82 -0.62 2.62
CA ILE A 309 5.94 -0.55 3.79
C ILE A 309 6.60 -1.25 4.98
N LEU A 310 7.06 -2.50 4.79
CA LEU A 310 7.59 -3.33 5.88
C LEU A 310 8.94 -2.83 6.41
N ASP A 311 9.76 -2.23 5.57
CA ASP A 311 11.09 -1.72 5.93
C ASP A 311 11.05 -0.25 6.42
N THR A 312 9.90 0.45 6.30
CA THR A 312 9.75 1.80 6.86
C THR A 312 9.96 1.76 8.38
N PRO A 313 10.84 2.62 8.95
CA PRO A 313 11.06 2.64 10.38
C PRO A 313 9.77 3.00 11.13
N VAL A 314 9.47 2.29 12.20
CA VAL A 314 8.40 2.64 13.15
C VAL A 314 8.92 3.68 14.13
N MET A 315 8.02 4.44 14.75
CA MET A 315 8.40 5.27 15.87
C MET A 315 8.93 4.40 17.02
N PRO A 316 10.11 4.72 17.55
CA PRO A 316 10.66 3.94 18.66
C PRO A 316 9.82 4.16 19.92
N GLU A 317 9.45 3.07 20.59
CA GLU A 317 8.91 3.12 21.95
C GLU A 317 10.05 3.27 22.95
N PRO A 318 9.88 4.06 24.01
CA PRO A 318 10.91 4.21 25.02
C PRO A 318 11.10 2.92 25.83
N GLU A 319 12.35 2.51 26.05
CA GLU A 319 12.67 1.34 26.87
C GLU A 319 12.27 1.52 28.34
N LYS A 320 12.27 2.76 28.83
CA LYS A 320 11.87 3.13 30.20
C LYS A 320 10.90 4.30 30.12
N PRO A 321 9.60 4.03 29.90
CA PRO A 321 8.60 5.08 29.80
C PRO A 321 8.55 5.96 31.07
N GLN A 322 8.51 7.26 30.86
CA GLN A 322 8.34 8.25 31.93
C GLN A 322 6.88 8.70 32.00
N VAL A 323 6.43 9.03 33.20
CA VAL A 323 5.07 9.54 33.45
C VAL A 323 5.17 11.04 33.71
N PRO A 324 4.50 11.90 32.94
CA PRO A 324 4.47 13.35 33.20
C PRO A 324 3.86 13.68 34.56
N GLY A 325 4.48 14.64 35.25
CA GLY A 325 3.99 15.08 36.56
C GLY A 325 2.81 16.06 36.48
N ASN A 326 2.66 16.72 35.36
CA ASN A 326 1.60 17.68 35.04
C ASN A 326 1.25 17.63 33.55
N HIS A 327 0.43 18.55 33.05
CA HIS A 327 -0.08 18.54 31.67
C HIS A 327 0.22 19.84 30.91
N ASP A 328 1.27 20.58 31.28
CA ASP A 328 1.76 21.68 30.45
C ASP A 328 2.42 21.13 29.18
N ILE A 329 2.32 21.88 28.07
CA ILE A 329 2.93 21.52 26.79
C ILE A 329 4.04 22.51 26.49
N GLY A 330 5.27 22.00 26.34
CA GLY A 330 6.44 22.81 25.99
C GLY A 330 7.04 22.44 24.65
N PHE A 331 7.30 23.43 23.81
CA PHE A 331 8.14 23.32 22.62
C PHE A 331 9.46 24.02 22.95
N GLN A 332 10.57 23.30 22.95
CA GLN A 332 11.88 23.83 23.38
C GLN A 332 12.87 23.72 22.24
N ASP A 333 13.19 24.86 21.62
CA ASP A 333 14.15 25.02 20.53
C ASP A 333 13.95 24.00 19.39
N ILE A 334 12.68 23.70 19.06
CA ILE A 334 12.36 22.69 18.08
C ILE A 334 12.76 23.13 16.67
N THR A 335 13.34 22.17 15.92
CA THR A 335 13.56 22.26 14.48
C THR A 335 12.75 21.16 13.81
N PHE A 336 11.95 21.55 12.82
CA PHE A 336 11.10 20.59 12.10
C PHE A 336 10.87 21.01 10.66
N SER A 337 10.85 20.02 9.76
CA SER A 337 10.45 20.17 8.37
C SER A 337 9.70 18.92 7.88
N TYR A 338 8.71 19.10 7.02
CA TYR A 338 8.09 17.99 6.27
C TYR A 338 8.95 17.57 5.07
N ASP A 339 9.68 18.53 4.50
CA ASP A 339 10.62 18.37 3.41
C ASP A 339 11.98 18.89 3.91
N PRO A 340 13.07 18.11 3.84
CA PRO A 340 14.38 18.52 4.27
C PRO A 340 14.83 19.87 3.68
N ASP A 341 14.43 20.16 2.44
CA ASP A 341 14.80 21.40 1.74
C ASP A 341 13.92 22.61 2.10
N ALA A 342 12.86 22.41 2.91
CA ALA A 342 11.88 23.44 3.22
C ALA A 342 11.57 23.48 4.74
N PRO A 343 12.50 23.97 5.61
CA PRO A 343 12.29 24.01 7.05
C PRO A 343 11.06 24.83 7.42
N LEU A 344 10.25 24.33 8.37
CA LEU A 344 9.07 24.99 8.88
C LEU A 344 9.38 25.74 10.18
N PHE A 345 9.99 25.04 11.14
CA PHE A 345 10.43 25.59 12.41
C PHE A 345 11.94 25.44 12.55
N GLN A 346 12.59 26.45 13.16
CA GLN A 346 14.01 26.45 13.49
C GLN A 346 14.21 27.20 14.78
N ASN A 347 14.72 26.53 15.83
CA ASN A 347 14.84 27.06 17.19
C ASN A 347 13.53 27.69 17.69
N PHE A 348 12.42 27.01 17.46
CA PHE A 348 11.10 27.47 17.83
C PHE A 348 10.77 27.03 19.26
N SER A 349 10.35 27.99 20.08
CA SER A 349 9.95 27.73 21.47
C SER A 349 8.58 28.33 21.76
N LEU A 350 7.72 27.56 22.47
CA LEU A 350 6.40 27.97 22.91
C LEU A 350 6.02 27.17 24.13
N ASN A 351 5.33 27.79 25.11
CA ASN A 351 4.79 27.10 26.27
C ASN A 351 3.27 27.29 26.37
N ALA A 352 2.53 26.22 26.62
CA ALA A 352 1.11 26.22 26.94
C ALA A 352 0.92 25.68 28.35
N PRO A 353 0.69 26.55 29.35
CA PRO A 353 0.62 26.17 30.76
C PRO A 353 -0.57 25.25 31.06
N GLN A 354 -0.41 24.40 32.08
CA GLN A 354 -1.45 23.52 32.55
C GLN A 354 -2.73 24.28 32.95
N GLY A 355 -3.89 23.75 32.55
CA GLY A 355 -5.20 24.27 32.94
C GLY A 355 -5.57 25.58 32.24
N GLN A 356 -4.78 26.05 31.27
CA GLN A 356 -4.99 27.29 30.52
C GLN A 356 -5.35 27.00 29.06
N ILE A 357 -6.01 27.97 28.45
CA ILE A 357 -6.28 27.98 27.01
C ILE A 357 -5.21 28.85 26.34
N THR A 358 -4.38 28.21 25.51
CA THR A 358 -3.39 28.88 24.67
C THR A 358 -3.89 28.90 23.22
N ALA A 359 -4.18 30.09 22.70
CA ALA A 359 -4.57 30.26 21.30
C ALA A 359 -3.34 30.47 20.42
N ILE A 360 -3.28 29.76 19.30
CA ILE A 360 -2.24 29.95 18.27
C ILE A 360 -2.89 30.62 17.06
N VAL A 361 -2.37 31.80 16.72
CA VAL A 361 -2.83 32.63 15.59
C VAL A 361 -1.68 32.93 14.63
N GLY A 362 -2.00 33.23 13.38
CA GLY A 362 -1.02 33.57 12.35
C GLY A 362 -1.53 33.27 10.95
N PRO A 363 -0.80 33.66 9.91
CA PRO A 363 -1.18 33.44 8.52
C PRO A 363 -1.36 31.96 8.15
N SER A 364 -2.09 31.71 7.06
CA SER A 364 -2.23 30.35 6.54
C SER A 364 -0.87 29.77 6.13
N GLY A 365 -0.65 28.49 6.43
CA GLY A 365 0.60 27.79 6.08
C GLY A 365 1.78 28.02 7.02
N CYS A 366 1.67 28.85 8.08
CA CYS A 366 2.75 29.08 9.04
C CYS A 366 2.99 27.90 10.02
N GLY A 367 2.25 26.80 9.94
CA GLY A 367 2.51 25.60 10.75
C GLY A 367 1.70 25.47 12.04
N LYS A 368 0.61 26.20 12.23
CA LYS A 368 -0.27 26.09 13.41
C LYS A 368 -0.69 24.65 13.69
N SER A 369 -1.30 23.97 12.71
CA SER A 369 -1.73 22.57 12.85
C SER A 369 -0.55 21.61 12.97
N THR A 370 0.66 22.02 12.59
CA THR A 370 1.85 21.19 12.79
C THR A 370 2.23 21.13 14.27
N LEU A 371 2.07 22.22 15.02
CA LEU A 371 2.35 22.23 16.47
C LEU A 371 1.47 21.26 17.23
N THR A 372 0.15 21.21 16.93
CA THR A 372 -0.76 20.26 17.57
C THR A 372 -0.39 18.80 17.23
N LYS A 373 0.02 18.56 15.99
CA LYS A 373 0.49 17.24 15.53
C LYS A 373 1.82 16.82 16.16
N LEU A 374 2.74 17.77 16.40
CA LEU A 374 4.00 17.52 17.10
C LEU A 374 3.76 17.24 18.59
N ALA A 375 2.84 17.97 19.24
CA ALA A 375 2.45 17.71 20.62
C ALA A 375 1.85 16.30 20.79
N ALA A 376 1.07 15.82 19.80
CA ALA A 376 0.54 14.45 19.75
C ALA A 376 1.56 13.42 19.21
N ARG A 377 2.81 13.82 18.98
CA ARG A 377 3.87 12.94 18.45
C ARG A 377 3.47 12.21 17.16
N PHE A 378 2.80 12.90 16.21
CA PHE A 378 2.57 12.33 14.88
C PHE A 378 3.85 12.31 14.05
N TRP A 379 4.81 13.16 14.40
CA TRP A 379 6.19 13.23 13.92
C TRP A 379 7.12 13.54 15.09
N ASP A 380 8.33 13.07 15.02
CA ASP A 380 9.41 13.50 15.88
C ASP A 380 10.09 14.76 15.31
N VAL A 381 10.51 15.68 16.17
CA VAL A 381 11.31 16.84 15.78
C VAL A 381 12.74 16.44 15.44
N SER A 382 13.36 17.17 14.50
CA SER A 382 14.75 16.92 14.06
C SER A 382 15.79 17.41 15.08
N ALA A 383 15.47 18.47 15.83
CA ALA A 383 16.28 18.97 16.95
C ALA A 383 15.36 19.65 17.97
N GLY A 384 15.85 19.86 19.18
CA GLY A 384 15.04 20.32 20.31
C GLY A 384 14.15 19.21 20.85
N ARG A 385 13.13 19.58 21.64
CA ARG A 385 12.20 18.62 22.24
C ARG A 385 10.80 19.19 22.41
N VAL A 386 9.81 18.33 22.34
CA VAL A 386 8.43 18.63 22.70
C VAL A 386 8.14 17.92 24.02
N THR A 387 7.63 18.63 25.02
CA THR A 387 7.44 18.09 26.37
C THR A 387 5.99 18.17 26.82
N ILE A 388 5.56 17.19 27.64
CA ILE A 388 4.34 17.23 28.44
C ILE A 388 4.76 17.04 29.88
N GLY A 389 4.43 17.99 30.76
CA GLY A 389 4.84 17.96 32.16
C GLY A 389 6.36 17.91 32.35
N GLY A 390 7.11 18.54 31.47
CA GLY A 390 8.57 18.54 31.46
C GLY A 390 9.22 17.26 30.90
N VAL A 391 8.44 16.20 30.61
CA VAL A 391 8.93 14.95 30.01
C VAL A 391 8.85 15.04 28.48
N ASP A 392 9.93 14.67 27.77
CA ASP A 392 9.92 14.60 26.31
C ASP A 392 8.86 13.59 25.84
N VAL A 393 8.05 13.98 24.87
CA VAL A 393 7.02 13.09 24.29
C VAL A 393 7.60 11.79 23.73
N LYS A 394 8.91 11.76 23.40
CA LYS A 394 9.63 10.56 22.97
C LYS A 394 9.85 9.56 24.11
N ASP A 395 9.90 10.05 25.35
CA ASP A 395 10.12 9.25 26.55
C ASP A 395 8.80 8.79 27.22
N ILE A 396 7.65 9.21 26.69
CA ILE A 396 6.33 8.78 27.13
C ILE A 396 5.88 7.61 26.27
N ALA A 397 5.35 6.54 26.88
CA ALA A 397 4.74 5.42 26.12
C ALA A 397 3.62 5.94 25.22
N THR A 398 3.57 5.51 23.96
CA THR A 398 2.60 6.02 22.97
C THR A 398 1.15 5.86 23.45
N GLU A 399 0.80 4.75 24.07
CA GLU A 399 -0.54 4.51 24.62
C GLU A 399 -0.89 5.52 25.74
N GLN A 400 0.06 5.81 26.63
CA GLN A 400 -0.11 6.80 27.69
C GLN A 400 -0.22 8.21 27.12
N LEU A 401 0.64 8.59 26.18
CA LEU A 401 0.57 9.88 25.51
C LEU A 401 -0.79 10.10 24.85
N MET A 402 -1.25 9.09 24.08
CA MET A 402 -2.56 9.15 23.43
C MET A 402 -3.71 9.18 24.41
N SER A 403 -3.62 8.54 25.58
CA SER A 403 -4.67 8.60 26.61
C SER A 403 -4.81 10.00 27.23
N MET A 404 -3.72 10.77 27.31
CA MET A 404 -3.71 12.14 27.88
C MET A 404 -4.17 13.22 26.89
N ILE A 405 -4.25 12.93 25.58
CA ILE A 405 -4.57 13.92 24.56
C ILE A 405 -5.91 13.60 23.89
N SER A 406 -6.78 14.60 23.80
CA SER A 406 -7.95 14.56 22.94
C SER A 406 -7.77 15.58 21.80
N MET A 407 -8.02 15.17 20.55
CA MET A 407 -7.92 16.04 19.38
C MET A 407 -9.28 16.21 18.72
N VAL A 408 -9.61 17.46 18.38
CA VAL A 408 -10.72 17.79 17.49
C VAL A 408 -10.11 18.38 16.22
N PHE A 409 -10.21 17.65 15.12
CA PHE A 409 -9.61 18.04 13.84
C PHE A 409 -10.52 19.00 13.07
N GLN A 410 -9.92 19.78 12.17
CA GLN A 410 -10.63 20.62 11.21
C GLN A 410 -11.53 19.77 10.29
N ASP A 411 -10.95 18.75 9.67
CA ASP A 411 -11.69 17.78 8.86
C ASP A 411 -12.07 16.57 9.70
N VAL A 412 -13.36 16.48 10.02
CA VAL A 412 -13.86 15.37 10.84
C VAL A 412 -14.15 14.17 9.97
N TYR A 413 -13.42 13.08 10.21
CA TYR A 413 -13.68 11.78 9.60
C TYR A 413 -14.54 10.89 10.50
N LEU A 414 -15.63 10.34 9.93
CA LEU A 414 -16.48 9.37 10.60
C LEU A 414 -16.38 8.03 9.88
N PHE A 415 -16.30 6.95 10.66
CA PHE A 415 -16.31 5.59 10.13
C PHE A 415 -17.73 5.24 9.65
N ASN A 416 -17.82 4.41 8.62
CA ASN A 416 -19.10 3.97 8.07
C ASN A 416 -19.82 2.99 9.00
N THR A 417 -20.21 3.50 10.16
CA THR A 417 -21.01 2.82 11.19
C THR A 417 -22.09 3.76 11.70
N THR A 418 -22.73 3.47 12.85
CA THR A 418 -23.71 4.33 13.48
C THR A 418 -23.06 5.53 14.18
N ILE A 419 -23.85 6.56 14.52
CA ILE A 419 -23.41 7.71 15.33
C ILE A 419 -22.89 7.21 16.70
N ARG A 420 -23.64 6.32 17.37
CA ARG A 420 -23.27 5.72 18.66
C ARG A 420 -21.89 5.10 18.60
N GLU A 421 -21.65 4.22 17.65
CA GLU A 421 -20.36 3.55 17.50
C GLU A 421 -19.22 4.53 17.16
N ASN A 422 -19.52 5.54 16.36
CA ASN A 422 -18.54 6.60 16.08
C ASN A 422 -18.12 7.38 17.33
N VAL A 423 -19.02 7.62 18.27
CA VAL A 423 -18.68 8.27 19.55
C VAL A 423 -17.90 7.29 20.43
N ARG A 424 -18.35 6.03 20.53
CA ARG A 424 -17.75 4.98 21.38
C ARG A 424 -16.29 4.67 21.03
N ILE A 425 -15.84 4.93 19.79
CA ILE A 425 -14.42 4.79 19.38
C ILE A 425 -13.47 5.53 20.33
N ALA A 426 -13.88 6.65 20.92
CA ALA A 426 -13.05 7.43 21.83
C ALA A 426 -12.73 6.68 23.15
N LYS A 427 -13.63 5.78 23.57
CA LYS A 427 -13.52 4.93 24.77
C LYS A 427 -14.25 3.61 24.50
N PRO A 428 -13.58 2.58 23.95
CA PRO A 428 -14.23 1.34 23.51
C PRO A 428 -15.02 0.60 24.60
N GLY A 429 -14.64 0.75 25.88
CA GLY A 429 -15.34 0.15 27.03
C GLY A 429 -16.46 1.02 27.62
N ALA A 430 -16.84 2.13 26.98
CA ALA A 430 -17.87 3.03 27.51
C ALA A 430 -19.25 2.39 27.50
N THR A 431 -20.01 2.63 28.58
CA THR A 431 -21.42 2.23 28.69
C THR A 431 -22.30 3.08 27.77
N ASP A 432 -23.53 2.64 27.52
CA ASP A 432 -24.47 3.41 26.71
C ASP A 432 -24.79 4.75 27.35
N GLU A 433 -24.90 4.78 28.71
CA GLU A 433 -25.15 6.00 29.49
C GLU A 433 -24.01 7.02 29.33
N GLU A 434 -22.74 6.57 29.35
CA GLU A 434 -21.58 7.44 29.15
C GLU A 434 -21.57 8.02 27.73
N VAL A 435 -21.94 7.23 26.72
CA VAL A 435 -22.06 7.69 25.32
C VAL A 435 -23.19 8.69 25.20
N ASP A 436 -24.38 8.42 25.77
CA ASP A 436 -25.54 9.31 25.71
C ASP A 436 -25.25 10.65 26.42
N GLU A 437 -24.54 10.63 27.55
CA GLU A 437 -24.07 11.83 28.26
C GLU A 437 -23.12 12.67 27.39
N ALA A 438 -22.13 12.06 26.74
CA ALA A 438 -21.21 12.75 25.86
C ALA A 438 -21.93 13.39 24.67
N ILE A 439 -22.94 12.71 24.11
CA ILE A 439 -23.78 13.20 23.03
C ILE A 439 -24.63 14.39 23.49
N ARG A 440 -25.21 14.33 24.68
CA ARG A 440 -25.97 15.43 25.27
C ARG A 440 -25.08 16.66 25.47
N ARG A 441 -23.91 16.50 26.06
CA ARG A 441 -22.93 17.57 26.28
C ARG A 441 -22.44 18.21 24.98
N SER A 442 -22.29 17.42 23.91
CA SER A 442 -21.93 17.93 22.57
C SER A 442 -23.06 18.66 21.84
N ARG A 443 -24.27 18.74 22.44
CA ARG A 443 -25.47 19.35 21.84
C ARG A 443 -25.89 18.68 20.51
N LEU A 444 -25.61 17.38 20.35
CA LEU A 444 -25.98 16.63 19.14
C LEU A 444 -27.45 16.23 19.12
N GLU A 445 -28.16 16.22 20.28
CA GLU A 445 -29.55 15.80 20.42
C GLU A 445 -30.52 16.53 19.47
N GLY A 446 -30.29 17.82 19.21
CA GLY A 446 -31.09 18.60 18.28
C GLY A 446 -31.06 18.05 16.85
N ALA A 447 -29.92 17.50 16.43
CA ALA A 447 -29.75 16.83 15.15
C ALA A 447 -30.41 15.45 15.13
N LEU A 448 -30.31 14.70 16.23
CA LEU A 448 -30.86 13.34 16.36
C LEU A 448 -32.38 13.30 16.19
N LYS A 449 -33.09 14.34 16.64
CA LYS A 449 -34.57 14.44 16.48
C LYS A 449 -35.03 14.42 15.02
N ARG A 450 -34.15 14.78 14.08
CA ARG A 450 -34.39 14.79 12.64
C ARG A 450 -34.02 13.49 11.93
N LEU A 451 -33.28 12.61 12.64
CA LEU A 451 -32.80 11.36 12.09
C LEU A 451 -33.72 10.19 12.48
N PRO A 452 -34.22 9.40 11.50
CA PRO A 452 -35.25 8.37 11.76
C PRO A 452 -34.84 7.29 12.76
N GLN A 453 -33.53 6.99 12.84
CA GLN A 453 -32.97 5.96 13.71
C GLN A 453 -32.19 6.55 14.91
N GLY A 454 -32.26 7.87 15.14
CA GLY A 454 -31.55 8.54 16.22
C GLY A 454 -30.05 8.21 16.21
N LEU A 455 -29.51 7.71 17.33
CA LEU A 455 -28.10 7.34 17.50
C LEU A 455 -27.66 6.14 16.65
N ASP A 456 -28.57 5.27 16.27
CA ASP A 456 -28.28 4.10 15.46
C ASP A 456 -28.32 4.40 13.94
N THR A 457 -28.42 5.68 13.57
CA THR A 457 -28.35 6.14 12.18
C THR A 457 -26.95 5.88 11.60
N PRO A 458 -26.84 5.12 10.49
CA PRO A 458 -25.58 4.94 9.77
C PRO A 458 -25.14 6.27 9.13
N VAL A 459 -23.91 6.70 9.39
CA VAL A 459 -23.40 8.00 8.94
C VAL A 459 -22.91 8.00 7.48
N GLY A 460 -22.74 6.80 6.88
CA GLY A 460 -22.14 6.65 5.54
C GLY A 460 -20.62 6.83 5.53
N GLU A 461 -20.03 6.63 4.38
CA GLU A 461 -18.58 6.79 4.20
C GLU A 461 -18.15 8.23 4.48
N GLY A 462 -17.13 8.42 5.34
CA GLY A 462 -16.65 9.74 5.75
C GLY A 462 -17.69 10.61 6.46
N GLY A 463 -18.86 10.05 6.82
CA GLY A 463 -19.95 10.80 7.46
C GLY A 463 -20.79 11.63 6.49
N MET A 464 -20.85 11.27 5.20
CA MET A 464 -21.54 12.05 4.17
C MET A 464 -23.04 12.26 4.39
N ARG A 465 -23.69 11.45 5.24
CA ARG A 465 -25.10 11.60 5.59
C ARG A 465 -25.37 12.66 6.65
N LEU A 466 -24.32 13.18 7.27
CA LEU A 466 -24.40 14.24 8.27
C LEU A 466 -23.93 15.58 7.70
N SER A 467 -24.52 16.66 8.15
CA SER A 467 -24.03 18.01 7.87
C SER A 467 -22.66 18.24 8.48
N GLY A 468 -21.93 19.26 8.03
CA GLY A 468 -20.62 19.62 8.60
C GLY A 468 -20.67 19.84 10.12
N GLY A 469 -21.69 20.57 10.58
CA GLY A 469 -21.90 20.85 12.01
C GLY A 469 -22.24 19.59 12.84
N GLU A 470 -22.99 18.66 12.27
CA GLU A 470 -23.29 17.39 12.94
C GLU A 470 -22.05 16.53 13.07
N ARG A 471 -21.23 16.41 12.01
CA ARG A 471 -19.92 15.73 12.09
C ARG A 471 -19.02 16.34 13.17
N GLN A 472 -18.97 17.68 13.23
CA GLN A 472 -18.20 18.40 14.23
C GLN A 472 -18.65 18.06 15.66
N ARG A 473 -19.98 18.03 15.90
CA ARG A 473 -20.56 17.65 17.19
C ARG A 473 -20.26 16.20 17.58
N VAL A 474 -20.24 15.27 16.64
CA VAL A 474 -19.77 13.90 16.88
C VAL A 474 -18.28 13.89 17.32
N SER A 475 -17.43 14.71 16.69
CA SER A 475 -16.02 14.83 17.12
C SER A 475 -15.87 15.41 18.53
N ILE A 476 -16.70 16.39 18.88
CA ILE A 476 -16.74 16.97 20.23
C ILE A 476 -17.29 15.95 21.24
N ALA A 477 -18.31 15.14 20.89
CA ALA A 477 -18.79 14.05 21.72
C ALA A 477 -17.69 13.03 22.03
N ARG A 478 -16.85 12.70 21.03
CA ARG A 478 -15.64 11.89 21.24
C ARG A 478 -14.70 12.51 22.28
N ALA A 479 -14.49 13.84 22.22
CA ALA A 479 -13.63 14.53 23.17
C ALA A 479 -14.22 14.53 24.60
N PHE A 480 -15.53 14.71 24.76
CA PHE A 480 -16.20 14.58 26.05
C PHE A 480 -16.09 13.15 26.60
N LEU A 481 -16.35 12.13 25.78
CA LEU A 481 -16.32 10.73 26.21
C LEU A 481 -14.90 10.28 26.62
N LYS A 482 -13.88 10.76 25.89
CA LYS A 482 -12.48 10.44 26.20
C LYS A 482 -11.99 11.08 27.48
N ASP A 483 -12.48 12.26 27.82
CA ASP A 483 -12.19 13.03 29.04
C ASP A 483 -10.69 13.22 29.33
N ALA A 484 -9.90 13.49 28.29
CA ALA A 484 -8.46 13.65 28.41
C ALA A 484 -8.07 15.02 29.01
N PRO A 485 -6.97 15.09 29.81
CA PRO A 485 -6.53 16.34 30.46
C PRO A 485 -5.95 17.38 29.50
N ILE A 486 -5.54 16.97 28.30
CA ILE A 486 -5.03 17.86 27.24
C ILE A 486 -5.99 17.84 26.05
N LEU A 487 -6.35 19.03 25.57
CA LEU A 487 -7.25 19.22 24.43
C LEU A 487 -6.56 20.00 23.32
N LEU A 488 -6.45 19.40 22.14
CA LEU A 488 -5.90 20.04 20.96
C LEU A 488 -7.05 20.30 19.96
N LEU A 489 -7.30 21.58 19.66
CA LEU A 489 -8.41 22.02 18.80
C LEU A 489 -7.86 22.65 17.51
N ASP A 490 -8.18 22.07 16.37
CA ASP A 490 -7.75 22.57 15.05
C ASP A 490 -8.96 23.12 14.27
N GLU A 491 -9.11 24.45 14.20
CA GLU A 491 -10.15 25.17 13.42
C GLU A 491 -11.60 24.66 13.58
N VAL A 492 -12.01 24.35 14.79
CA VAL A 492 -13.28 23.64 15.07
C VAL A 492 -14.54 24.40 14.60
N THR A 493 -14.47 25.70 14.29
CA THR A 493 -15.65 26.53 14.00
C THR A 493 -15.75 27.03 12.56
N SER A 494 -14.86 26.66 11.66
CA SER A 494 -14.73 27.26 10.32
C SER A 494 -15.89 26.99 9.35
N ALA A 495 -16.70 25.94 9.57
CA ALA A 495 -17.72 25.47 8.62
C ALA A 495 -19.19 25.71 9.08
N LEU A 496 -19.45 26.60 10.05
CA LEU A 496 -20.76 26.75 10.67
C LEU A 496 -21.40 28.11 10.40
N ASP A 497 -22.74 28.12 10.35
CA ASP A 497 -23.59 29.30 10.38
C ASP A 497 -23.58 29.96 11.78
N ALA A 498 -23.95 31.24 11.86
CA ALA A 498 -23.82 32.05 13.09
C ALA A 498 -24.60 31.49 14.30
N GLU A 499 -25.76 30.86 14.10
CA GLU A 499 -26.57 30.28 15.18
C GLU A 499 -25.90 29.03 15.78
N ASN A 500 -25.41 28.14 14.94
CA ASN A 500 -24.67 26.96 15.35
C ASN A 500 -23.31 27.28 15.96
N GLU A 501 -22.70 28.40 15.56
CA GLU A 501 -21.44 28.89 16.10
C GLU A 501 -21.52 29.23 17.58
N ALA A 502 -22.54 30.00 18.01
CA ALA A 502 -22.71 30.40 19.42
C ALA A 502 -22.88 29.16 20.33
N VAL A 503 -23.67 28.20 19.88
CA VAL A 503 -23.88 26.94 20.60
C VAL A 503 -22.58 26.14 20.70
N LEU A 504 -21.80 26.09 19.63
CA LEU A 504 -20.54 25.36 19.59
C LEU A 504 -19.49 26.02 20.49
N THR A 505 -19.39 27.35 20.49
CA THR A 505 -18.47 28.12 21.34
C THR A 505 -18.72 27.80 22.82
N THR A 506 -19.99 27.86 23.27
CA THR A 506 -20.37 27.48 24.65
C THR A 506 -20.02 26.03 24.97
N THR A 507 -20.20 25.12 24.00
CA THR A 507 -19.84 23.72 24.15
C THR A 507 -18.34 23.50 24.30
N LEU A 508 -17.53 24.24 23.54
CA LEU A 508 -16.06 24.23 23.61
C LEU A 508 -15.55 24.85 24.92
N GLU A 509 -16.16 25.92 25.42
CA GLU A 509 -15.86 26.49 26.72
C GLU A 509 -16.12 25.47 27.83
N GLU A 510 -17.23 24.76 27.80
CA GLU A 510 -17.52 23.67 28.73
C GLU A 510 -16.48 22.56 28.63
N LEU A 511 -16.13 22.12 27.41
CA LEU A 511 -15.14 21.08 27.16
C LEU A 511 -13.74 21.49 27.66
N SER A 512 -13.40 22.78 27.61
CA SER A 512 -12.09 23.32 27.97
C SER A 512 -11.87 23.46 29.49
N ARG A 513 -12.93 23.44 30.29
CA ARG A 513 -12.82 23.67 31.76
C ARG A 513 -11.92 22.64 32.43
N GLY A 514 -10.92 23.16 33.16
CA GLY A 514 -9.98 22.33 33.93
C GLY A 514 -8.95 21.55 33.11
N ARG A 515 -8.88 21.79 31.79
CA ARG A 515 -7.94 21.13 30.88
C ARG A 515 -6.89 22.08 30.34
N THR A 516 -5.76 21.54 29.94
CA THR A 516 -4.76 22.27 29.15
C THR A 516 -5.22 22.27 27.69
N VAL A 517 -5.45 23.45 27.13
CA VAL A 517 -6.02 23.58 25.79
C VAL A 517 -5.07 24.32 24.87
N VAL A 518 -4.77 23.73 23.74
CA VAL A 518 -4.14 24.43 22.60
C VAL A 518 -5.16 24.54 21.49
N VAL A 519 -5.54 25.76 21.14
CA VAL A 519 -6.53 26.02 20.09
C VAL A 519 -5.92 26.80 18.93
N ILE A 520 -6.08 26.28 17.71
CA ILE A 520 -5.78 27.04 16.49
C ILE A 520 -7.02 27.87 16.18
N ALA A 521 -6.87 29.18 16.37
CA ALA A 521 -7.99 30.10 16.30
C ALA A 521 -7.93 30.94 15.03
N HIS A 522 -9.06 30.98 14.32
CA HIS A 522 -9.32 31.85 13.18
C HIS A 522 -10.48 32.83 13.45
N ARG A 523 -11.09 32.74 14.65
CA ARG A 523 -12.21 33.59 15.05
C ARG A 523 -11.88 34.39 16.29
N LEU A 524 -12.30 35.67 16.25
CA LEU A 524 -12.04 36.64 17.30
C LEU A 524 -12.59 36.17 18.65
N SER A 525 -13.81 35.61 18.71
CA SER A 525 -14.42 35.10 19.93
C SER A 525 -13.57 34.03 20.63
N THR A 526 -12.98 33.11 19.88
CA THR A 526 -12.10 32.06 20.42
C THR A 526 -10.78 32.65 20.93
N ILE A 527 -10.22 33.67 20.21
CA ILE A 527 -8.97 34.32 20.58
C ILE A 527 -9.14 35.10 21.87
N MET A 528 -10.21 35.89 22.00
CA MET A 528 -10.47 36.77 23.14
C MET A 528 -10.77 35.99 24.43
N ASN A 529 -11.26 34.75 24.34
CA ASN A 529 -11.51 33.88 25.48
C ASN A 529 -10.28 33.07 25.91
N ALA A 530 -9.13 33.20 25.22
CA ALA A 530 -7.91 32.51 25.59
C ALA A 530 -7.21 33.21 26.78
N HIS A 531 -6.48 32.40 27.58
CA HIS A 531 -5.62 32.94 28.65
C HIS A 531 -4.31 33.53 28.09
N SER A 532 -3.82 32.92 27.00
CA SER A 532 -2.61 33.38 26.31
C SER A 532 -2.78 33.18 24.80
N VAL A 533 -2.24 34.11 24.04
CA VAL A 533 -2.17 34.04 22.56
C VAL A 533 -0.72 33.99 22.13
N ALA A 534 -0.38 33.07 21.28
CA ALA A 534 0.89 32.99 20.58
C ALA A 534 0.69 33.38 19.11
N VAL A 535 1.29 34.44 18.68
CA VAL A 535 1.22 34.97 17.31
C VAL A 535 2.41 34.48 16.52
N LEU A 536 2.13 33.73 15.45
CA LEU A 536 3.17 33.20 14.58
C LEU A 536 3.42 34.11 13.37
N SER A 537 4.68 34.25 12.98
CA SER A 537 5.05 34.96 11.75
C SER A 537 4.50 34.25 10.51
N GLY A 538 4.28 34.99 9.44
CA GLY A 538 4.07 34.42 8.10
C GLY A 538 5.31 33.63 7.64
N ARG A 539 5.11 32.73 6.68
CA ARG A 539 6.18 32.03 5.98
C ARG A 539 6.37 32.71 4.61
N GLU A 540 7.32 33.63 4.50
CA GLU A 540 7.79 34.08 3.21
C GLU A 540 8.83 33.11 2.65
N ALA A 541 9.10 33.17 1.33
CA ALA A 541 10.04 32.26 0.69
C ALA A 541 11.42 32.28 1.36
N GLY A 542 11.82 31.14 1.95
CA GLY A 542 13.11 30.99 2.65
C GLY A 542 13.12 31.38 4.13
N GLN A 543 12.00 31.86 4.70
CA GLN A 543 11.90 32.16 6.12
C GLN A 543 11.23 31.03 6.90
N VAL A 544 11.64 30.86 8.16
CA VAL A 544 11.06 29.92 9.12
C VAL A 544 10.05 30.62 10.01
N THR A 545 9.04 29.86 10.45
CA THR A 545 8.03 30.38 11.37
C THR A 545 8.61 30.59 12.76
N ARG A 546 8.28 31.74 13.39
CA ARG A 546 8.67 32.13 14.75
C ARG A 546 7.48 32.64 15.52
N VAL A 547 7.54 32.61 16.85
CA VAL A 547 6.62 33.36 17.71
C VAL A 547 7.07 34.84 17.68
N VAL A 548 6.21 35.71 17.19
CA VAL A 548 6.51 37.17 17.09
C VAL A 548 5.92 37.95 18.25
N GLN A 549 4.78 37.49 18.81
CA GLN A 549 4.15 38.07 19.99
C GLN A 549 3.56 36.96 20.84
N GLN A 550 3.62 37.11 22.16
CA GLN A 550 2.94 36.21 23.10
C GLN A 550 2.49 37.00 24.32
N GLY A 551 1.23 36.82 24.75
CA GLY A 551 0.67 37.51 25.90
C GLY A 551 -0.81 37.28 26.06
N SER A 552 -1.46 37.97 26.98
CA SER A 552 -2.92 37.95 27.07
C SER A 552 -3.56 38.65 25.87
N PRO A 553 -4.75 38.27 25.43
CA PRO A 553 -5.45 38.93 24.33
C PRO A 553 -5.62 40.44 24.54
N ALA A 554 -5.86 40.87 25.80
CA ALA A 554 -6.04 42.28 26.15
C ALA A 554 -4.72 43.09 25.97
N GLU A 555 -3.60 42.56 26.49
CA GLU A 555 -2.28 43.20 26.37
C GLU A 555 -1.85 43.30 24.90
N LEU A 556 -2.08 42.22 24.11
CA LEU A 556 -1.68 42.22 22.71
C LEU A 556 -2.57 43.10 21.83
N ALA A 557 -3.82 43.32 22.21
CA ALA A 557 -4.73 44.24 21.49
C ALA A 557 -4.32 45.73 21.63
N GLU A 558 -3.62 46.08 22.73
CA GLU A 558 -3.13 47.45 22.99
C GLU A 558 -1.70 47.67 22.44
N THR A 559 -1.03 46.57 22.00
CA THR A 559 0.36 46.62 21.53
C THR A 559 0.39 46.64 20.00
N GLU A 560 1.11 47.58 19.39
CA GLU A 560 1.33 47.57 17.94
C GLU A 560 2.03 46.29 17.49
N GLY A 561 1.48 45.63 16.45
CA GLY A 561 2.06 44.42 15.88
C GLY A 561 1.06 43.58 15.11
N LEU A 562 1.51 42.41 14.68
CA LEU A 562 0.72 41.46 13.84
C LEU A 562 -0.62 41.09 14.48
N PHE A 563 -0.70 41.03 15.82
CA PHE A 563 -1.96 40.72 16.49
C PHE A 563 -3.02 41.81 16.29
N ALA A 564 -2.63 43.08 16.44
CA ALA A 564 -3.53 44.22 16.23
C ALA A 564 -4.01 44.26 14.77
N GLU A 565 -3.13 44.05 13.80
CA GLU A 565 -3.50 43.97 12.38
C GLU A 565 -4.51 42.85 12.12
N LEU A 566 -4.29 41.63 12.67
CA LEU A 566 -5.23 40.50 12.55
C LEU A 566 -6.60 40.77 13.19
N LEU A 567 -6.62 41.55 14.28
CA LEU A 567 -7.87 41.98 14.92
C LEU A 567 -8.63 42.99 14.04
N GLU A 568 -7.97 43.97 13.47
CA GLU A 568 -8.58 44.96 12.57
C GLU A 568 -9.19 44.31 11.33
N ASP A 569 -8.44 43.40 10.69
CA ASP A 569 -8.91 42.61 9.54
C ASP A 569 -10.15 41.76 9.88
N SER A 570 -10.11 41.10 11.04
CA SER A 570 -11.25 40.28 11.50
C SER A 570 -12.50 41.10 11.81
N GLN A 571 -12.33 42.29 12.39
CA GLN A 571 -13.43 43.22 12.66
C GLN A 571 -13.99 43.85 11.37
N ALA A 572 -13.16 44.16 10.40
CA ALA A 572 -13.58 44.65 9.09
C ALA A 572 -14.44 43.65 8.36
N ILE A 573 -14.04 42.34 8.36
CA ILE A 573 -14.81 41.24 7.77
C ILE A 573 -16.16 41.04 8.48
N SER A 574 -16.21 41.15 9.82
CA SER A 574 -17.45 40.96 10.58
C SER A 574 -18.44 42.12 10.35
N ARG A 575 -17.96 43.36 10.19
CA ARG A 575 -18.80 44.51 9.81
C ARG A 575 -19.39 44.39 8.42
N TRP A 576 -18.67 43.78 7.47
CA TRP A 576 -19.14 43.58 6.10
C TRP A 576 -20.25 42.50 5.98
N ARG A 577 -20.30 41.56 6.92
CA ARG A 577 -21.34 40.50 6.99
C ARG A 577 -22.67 40.98 7.61
N LEU A 578 -22.69 42.14 8.24
CA LEU A 578 -23.87 42.72 8.89
C LEU A 578 -24.49 43.86 8.07
N ALA A 579 -23.89 44.27 6.95
CA ALA A 579 -24.42 45.22 5.98
C ALA A 579 -24.95 44.46 4.75
#